data_635109a4829c6017bb9cf1622803d2bb
#
_entry.id   635109a4829c6017bb9cf1622803d2bb
#
_cell.length_a   1.000
_cell.length_b   1.000
_cell.length_c   1.000
_cell.angle_alpha   90.00
_cell.angle_beta   90.00
_cell.angle_gamma   90.00
#
_symmetry.space_group_name_H-M   'P 1'
#
loop_
_entity.id
_entity.type
_entity.pdbx_description
1 polymer ?
#
loop_
_entity_poly.entity_id
_entity_poly.type
_entity_poly.pdbx_seq_one_letter_code
_entity_poly.pdbx_strand_id
1 'polypeptide(L)'
;MRLLRRFGMYLSLSIIELVHIVRFWLAVFRGDTGAQGARVILIDDRRVLLVSHWYAPWTWTLPGGGVNKNETPEEAAMREAYEETGLKVHSIAGEIGTYTGSMGKKDKLTVFYTGDFEGSLAMRPNLEIMARSWFDLDSLPDELSPGNKRRIQSYKDGVRNEIAKW
;
A
#
# COMPACT_ATOMS: atom_id res chain seq x y z
N MET A 1 31.09 -8.25 -18.46
CA MET A 1 30.15 -7.52 -19.36
C MET A 1 28.67 -7.62 -18.94
N ARG A 2 28.33 -8.10 -17.75
CA ARG A 2 26.94 -8.19 -17.21
C ARG A 2 26.58 -7.11 -16.16
N LEU A 3 27.54 -6.38 -15.62
CA LEU A 3 27.30 -5.33 -14.61
C LEU A 3 26.86 -3.98 -15.19
N LEU A 4 27.23 -3.65 -16.41
CA LEU A 4 26.94 -2.36 -17.05
C LEU A 4 25.49 -2.22 -17.56
N ARG A 5 24.73 -3.34 -17.70
CA ARG A 5 23.32 -3.29 -18.10
C ARG A 5 22.36 -2.89 -16.97
N ARG A 6 22.78 -2.99 -15.72
CA ARG A 6 21.96 -2.60 -14.55
C ARG A 6 21.98 -1.09 -14.27
N PHE A 7 22.98 -0.37 -14.72
CA PHE A 7 23.11 1.08 -14.51
C PHE A 7 22.30 1.93 -15.50
N GLY A 8 21.99 1.42 -16.69
CA GLY A 8 21.24 2.16 -17.72
C GLY A 8 19.74 2.29 -17.49
N MET A 9 19.16 1.56 -16.52
CA MET A 9 17.72 1.55 -16.25
C MET A 9 17.27 2.64 -15.25
N TYR A 10 18.21 3.38 -14.68
CA TYR A 10 17.96 4.43 -13.67
C TYR A 10 17.81 5.85 -14.22
N LEU A 11 17.88 6.04 -15.54
CA LEU A 11 18.02 7.37 -16.14
C LEU A 11 16.77 7.94 -16.83
N SER A 12 15.59 7.35 -16.62
CA SER A 12 14.34 7.92 -17.15
C SER A 12 13.21 8.02 -16.09
N LEU A 13 13.57 8.38 -14.86
CA LEU A 13 12.58 8.84 -13.90
C LEU A 13 11.97 10.13 -14.45
N SER A 14 10.65 10.13 -14.71
CA SER A 14 10.00 11.39 -15.05
C SER A 14 10.12 12.36 -13.86
N ILE A 15 10.17 13.65 -14.12
CA ILE A 15 10.23 14.69 -13.07
C ILE A 15 9.08 14.50 -12.06
N ILE A 16 7.94 14.01 -12.52
CA ILE A 16 6.76 13.74 -11.70
C ILE A 16 7.04 12.61 -10.70
N GLU A 17 7.68 11.54 -11.12
CA GLU A 17 8.02 10.39 -10.26
C GLU A 17 9.10 10.75 -9.24
N LEU A 18 10.09 11.53 -9.64
CA LEU A 18 11.10 12.06 -8.72
C LEU A 18 10.45 12.98 -7.66
N VAL A 19 9.48 13.80 -8.05
CA VAL A 19 8.70 14.64 -7.12
C VAL A 19 7.91 13.79 -6.13
N HIS A 20 7.30 12.68 -6.55
CA HIS A 20 6.57 11.77 -5.65
C HIS A 20 7.53 11.09 -4.65
N ILE A 21 8.66 10.60 -5.11
CA ILE A 21 9.70 10.00 -4.25
C ILE A 21 10.23 11.03 -3.25
N VAL A 22 10.56 12.24 -3.70
CA VAL A 22 11.05 13.32 -2.83
C VAL A 22 9.97 13.74 -1.82
N ARG A 23 8.70 13.85 -2.24
CA ARG A 23 7.59 14.17 -1.32
C ARG A 23 7.37 13.08 -0.29
N PHE A 24 7.46 11.79 -0.67
CA PHE A 24 7.41 10.67 0.26
C PHE A 24 8.54 10.77 1.29
N TRP A 25 9.79 10.94 0.87
CA TRP A 25 10.94 11.09 1.78
C TRP A 25 10.84 12.33 2.64
N LEU A 26 10.37 13.46 2.11
CA LEU A 26 10.14 14.67 2.88
C LEU A 26 9.02 14.50 3.91
N ALA A 27 7.98 13.73 3.62
CA ALA A 27 6.93 13.39 4.58
C ALA A 27 7.49 12.49 5.70
N VAL A 28 8.29 11.48 5.36
CA VAL A 28 8.99 10.59 6.32
C VAL A 28 9.95 11.39 7.20
N PHE A 29 10.72 12.33 6.64
CA PHE A 29 11.67 13.14 7.42
C PHE A 29 10.99 14.24 8.27
N ARG A 30 9.81 14.69 7.92
CA ARG A 30 9.09 15.74 8.68
C ARG A 30 8.38 15.28 9.95
N GLY A 31 8.34 14.01 10.26
CA GLY A 31 8.06 13.34 11.57
C GLY A 31 6.97 13.87 12.49
N ASP A 32 6.27 14.97 12.15
CA ASP A 32 5.29 15.64 13.02
C ASP A 32 4.12 16.30 12.26
N THR A 33 3.79 15.81 11.08
CA THR A 33 2.85 16.48 10.19
C THR A 33 1.39 16.08 10.39
N GLY A 34 1.08 15.09 11.22
CA GLY A 34 -0.26 14.50 11.27
C GLY A 34 -0.66 13.92 9.91
N ALA A 35 0.30 13.33 9.21
CA ALA A 35 0.08 12.71 7.91
C ALA A 35 -1.02 11.66 7.99
N GLN A 36 -1.89 11.66 6.99
CA GLN A 36 -2.91 10.61 6.84
C GLN A 36 -2.49 9.66 5.73
N GLY A 37 -2.62 8.38 6.01
CA GLY A 37 -2.42 7.30 5.06
C GLY A 37 -3.66 6.42 4.95
N ALA A 38 -3.76 5.72 3.84
CA ALA A 38 -4.81 4.74 3.60
C ALA A 38 -4.22 3.46 3.00
N ARG A 39 -4.75 2.31 3.40
CA ARG A 39 -4.43 1.01 2.83
C ARG A 39 -5.70 0.23 2.56
N VAL A 40 -5.63 -0.72 1.64
CA VAL A 40 -6.76 -1.59 1.34
C VAL A 40 -6.35 -3.06 1.32
N ILE A 41 -7.17 -3.90 1.94
CA ILE A 41 -7.11 -5.36 1.84
C ILE A 41 -7.98 -5.74 0.64
N LEU A 42 -7.36 -6.04 -0.50
CA LEU A 42 -8.06 -6.54 -1.68
C LEU A 42 -8.18 -8.05 -1.56
N ILE A 43 -9.41 -8.55 -1.57
CA ILE A 43 -9.72 -9.97 -1.37
C ILE A 43 -10.34 -10.56 -2.64
N ASP A 44 -9.74 -11.62 -3.13
CA ASP A 44 -10.27 -12.48 -4.20
C ASP A 44 -10.41 -13.91 -3.65
N ASP A 45 -11.63 -14.31 -3.33
CA ASP A 45 -11.97 -15.55 -2.63
C ASP A 45 -11.22 -15.68 -1.29
N ARG A 46 -10.21 -16.52 -1.21
CA ARG A 46 -9.37 -16.75 -0.02
C ARG A 46 -7.99 -16.10 -0.13
N ARG A 47 -7.78 -15.25 -1.12
CA ARG A 47 -6.48 -14.63 -1.38
C ARG A 47 -6.50 -13.13 -1.11
N VAL A 48 -5.40 -12.62 -0.59
CA VAL A 48 -5.12 -11.19 -0.42
C VAL A 48 -4.03 -10.75 -1.38
N LEU A 49 -4.20 -9.59 -1.98
CA LEU A 49 -3.19 -8.97 -2.83
C LEU A 49 -2.18 -8.20 -1.98
N LEU A 50 -0.92 -8.50 -2.20
CA LEU A 50 0.20 -7.77 -1.59
C LEU A 50 1.11 -7.18 -2.67
N VAL A 51 1.77 -6.10 -2.30
CA VAL A 51 2.75 -5.39 -3.14
C VAL A 51 4.10 -5.32 -2.43
N SER A 52 5.17 -5.24 -3.22
CA SER A 52 6.52 -4.98 -2.74
C SER A 52 7.08 -3.78 -3.48
N HIS A 53 7.72 -2.86 -2.75
CA HIS A 53 8.25 -1.61 -3.31
C HIS A 53 9.75 -1.69 -3.62
N TRP A 54 10.24 -0.93 -4.60
CA TRP A 54 11.67 -0.88 -4.95
C TRP A 54 12.57 -0.42 -3.80
N TYR A 55 12.06 0.45 -2.92
CA TYR A 55 12.80 0.92 -1.74
C TYR A 55 12.78 -0.06 -0.56
N ALA A 56 11.90 -1.07 -0.58
CA ALA A 56 11.80 -2.14 0.40
C ALA A 56 11.53 -3.50 -0.29
N PRO A 57 12.43 -3.98 -1.15
CA PRO A 57 12.18 -5.09 -2.08
C PRO A 57 11.98 -6.44 -1.41
N TRP A 58 12.30 -6.54 -0.13
CA TRP A 58 12.18 -7.75 0.67
C TRP A 58 10.97 -7.72 1.63
N THR A 59 10.08 -6.75 1.45
CA THR A 59 8.94 -6.60 2.35
C THR A 59 7.64 -6.52 1.56
N TRP A 60 6.72 -7.41 1.88
CA TRP A 60 5.35 -7.36 1.37
C TRP A 60 4.48 -6.45 2.24
N THR A 61 3.62 -5.70 1.59
CA THR A 61 2.68 -4.77 2.24
C THR A 61 1.31 -4.82 1.57
N LEU A 62 0.29 -4.33 2.26
CA LEU A 62 -0.99 -4.01 1.63
C LEU A 62 -0.83 -2.81 0.68
N PRO A 63 -1.53 -2.77 -0.45
CA PRO A 63 -1.61 -1.60 -1.29
C PRO A 63 -2.07 -0.37 -0.52
N GLY A 64 -1.47 0.79 -0.81
CA GLY A 64 -1.86 2.05 -0.19
C GLY A 64 -0.72 3.03 0.01
N GLY A 65 -1.10 4.28 0.23
CA GLY A 65 -0.18 5.41 0.35
C GLY A 65 -0.74 6.59 1.12
N GLY A 66 -0.27 7.78 0.80
CA GLY A 66 -0.69 9.01 1.45
C GLY A 66 -2.04 9.52 0.97
N VAL A 67 -2.81 10.13 1.87
CA VAL A 67 -4.03 10.86 1.54
C VAL A 67 -3.64 12.25 1.02
N ASN A 68 -4.10 12.60 -0.17
CA ASN A 68 -3.85 13.90 -0.78
C ASN A 68 -4.74 15.01 -0.17
N LYS A 69 -4.40 16.27 -0.44
CA LYS A 69 -5.25 17.40 -0.06
C LYS A 69 -6.61 17.29 -0.77
N ASN A 70 -7.68 17.42 -0.01
CA ASN A 70 -9.07 17.30 -0.46
C ASN A 70 -9.50 15.88 -0.90
N GLU A 71 -8.78 14.85 -0.50
CA GLU A 71 -9.08 13.45 -0.70
C GLU A 71 -9.50 12.82 0.64
N THR A 72 -10.49 11.96 0.63
CA THR A 72 -10.81 11.13 1.79
C THR A 72 -9.85 9.93 1.87
N PRO A 73 -9.66 9.32 3.06
CA PRO A 73 -8.87 8.09 3.16
C PRO A 73 -9.39 6.95 2.27
N GLU A 74 -10.69 6.87 2.06
CA GLU A 74 -11.31 5.86 1.19
C GLU A 74 -10.94 6.09 -0.28
N GLU A 75 -11.07 7.33 -0.77
CA GLU A 75 -10.66 7.71 -2.13
C GLU A 75 -9.16 7.46 -2.34
N ALA A 76 -8.32 7.79 -1.34
CA ALA A 76 -6.90 7.50 -1.40
C ALA A 76 -6.61 6.00 -1.51
N ALA A 77 -7.30 5.17 -0.71
CA ALA A 77 -7.13 3.71 -0.77
C ALA A 77 -7.51 3.14 -2.15
N MET A 78 -8.59 3.64 -2.75
CA MET A 78 -9.04 3.22 -4.09
C MET A 78 -8.06 3.67 -5.19
N ARG A 79 -7.57 4.92 -5.13
CA ARG A 79 -6.57 5.46 -6.05
C ARG A 79 -5.25 4.69 -5.98
N GLU A 80 -4.72 4.48 -4.77
CA GLU A 80 -3.47 3.74 -4.55
C GLU A 80 -3.60 2.27 -5.01
N ALA A 81 -4.74 1.63 -4.75
CA ALA A 81 -5.01 0.29 -5.26
C ALA A 81 -4.85 0.25 -6.79
N TYR A 82 -5.42 1.22 -7.50
CA TYR A 82 -5.29 1.28 -8.95
C TYR A 82 -3.85 1.60 -9.41
N GLU A 83 -3.20 2.58 -8.80
CA GLU A 83 -1.84 3.02 -9.15
C GLU A 83 -0.82 1.90 -8.91
N GLU A 84 -0.94 1.20 -7.78
CA GLU A 84 0.01 0.16 -7.39
C GLU A 84 -0.28 -1.20 -8.02
N THR A 85 -1.56 -1.55 -8.25
CA THR A 85 -1.93 -2.91 -8.69
C THR A 85 -2.51 -3.00 -10.09
N GLY A 86 -3.10 -1.92 -10.60
CA GLY A 86 -3.87 -1.87 -11.83
C GLY A 86 -5.33 -2.32 -11.67
N LEU A 87 -5.74 -2.74 -10.47
CA LEU A 87 -7.12 -3.12 -10.17
C LEU A 87 -7.94 -1.87 -9.84
N LYS A 88 -9.07 -1.72 -10.51
CA LYS A 88 -10.01 -0.63 -10.25
C LYS A 88 -11.03 -1.08 -9.22
N VAL A 89 -10.95 -0.51 -8.03
CA VAL A 89 -11.92 -0.72 -6.96
C VAL A 89 -13.19 0.07 -7.27
N HIS A 90 -14.35 -0.57 -7.17
CA HIS A 90 -15.67 0.06 -7.40
C HIS A 90 -16.27 0.59 -6.09
N SER A 91 -16.14 -0.17 -5.01
CA SER A 91 -16.62 0.21 -3.70
C SER A 91 -15.78 -0.39 -2.58
N ILE A 92 -15.77 0.27 -1.44
CA ILE A 92 -15.19 -0.24 -0.20
C ILE A 92 -16.27 -1.00 0.57
N ALA A 93 -15.98 -2.24 0.96
CA ALA A 93 -16.93 -3.07 1.73
C ALA A 93 -16.96 -2.69 3.22
N GLY A 94 -15.85 -2.12 3.72
CA GLY A 94 -15.80 -1.64 5.10
C GLY A 94 -14.40 -1.25 5.56
N GLU A 95 -14.33 -0.76 6.80
CA GLU A 95 -13.11 -0.34 7.48
C GLU A 95 -12.71 -1.39 8.53
N ILE A 96 -11.43 -1.79 8.53
CA ILE A 96 -10.83 -2.58 9.60
C ILE A 96 -10.59 -1.68 10.81
N GLY A 97 -10.01 -0.51 10.56
CA GLY A 97 -9.78 0.47 11.61
C GLY A 97 -8.85 1.60 11.22
N THR A 98 -8.77 2.58 12.12
CA THR A 98 -7.84 3.70 12.03
C THR A 98 -6.78 3.57 13.12
N TYR A 99 -5.52 3.63 12.71
CA TYR A 99 -4.34 3.36 13.54
C TYR A 99 -3.44 4.57 13.61
N THR A 100 -2.84 4.77 14.80
CA THR A 100 -1.90 5.88 15.03
C THR A 100 -0.48 5.36 15.22
N GLY A 101 0.52 6.19 14.89
CA GLY A 101 1.92 5.90 15.14
C GLY A 101 2.59 4.99 14.12
N SER A 102 2.07 4.88 12.90
CA SER A 102 2.69 4.07 11.84
C SER A 102 3.99 4.67 11.31
N MET A 103 4.07 6.01 11.24
CA MET A 103 5.27 6.75 10.82
C MET A 103 5.64 7.86 11.80
N GLY A 104 4.74 8.22 12.73
CA GLY A 104 4.95 9.26 13.74
C GLY A 104 3.81 9.33 14.75
N LYS A 105 4.00 10.05 15.86
CA LYS A 105 3.03 10.08 16.98
C LYS A 105 1.64 10.62 16.61
N LYS A 106 1.54 11.46 15.58
CA LYS A 106 0.29 12.09 15.14
C LYS A 106 -0.26 11.51 13.84
N ASP A 107 0.44 10.59 13.22
CA ASP A 107 0.01 10.00 11.95
C ASP A 107 -1.20 9.10 12.15
N LYS A 108 -2.09 9.12 11.18
CA LYS A 108 -3.24 8.23 11.12
C LYS A 108 -3.14 7.37 9.87
N LEU A 109 -3.40 6.09 10.02
CA LEU A 109 -3.46 5.14 8.93
C LEU A 109 -4.78 4.39 8.99
N THR A 110 -5.64 4.60 8.00
CA THR A 110 -6.92 3.90 7.90
C THR A 110 -6.77 2.70 6.97
N VAL A 111 -7.29 1.55 7.39
CA VAL A 111 -7.22 0.31 6.63
C VAL A 111 -8.64 -0.13 6.27
N PHE A 112 -8.89 -0.25 4.97
CA PHE A 112 -10.14 -0.70 4.38
C PHE A 112 -10.03 -2.12 3.86
N TYR A 113 -11.16 -2.71 3.46
CA TYR A 113 -11.20 -3.98 2.74
C TYR A 113 -12.30 -3.98 1.70
N THR A 114 -12.08 -4.75 0.63
CA THR A 114 -13.09 -4.98 -0.40
C THR A 114 -12.74 -6.20 -1.26
N GLY A 115 -13.78 -6.82 -1.85
CA GLY A 115 -13.67 -7.75 -2.97
C GLY A 115 -14.32 -7.23 -4.24
N ASP A 116 -14.75 -5.96 -4.25
CA ASP A 116 -15.45 -5.31 -5.38
C ASP A 116 -14.47 -4.50 -6.22
N PHE A 117 -13.83 -5.18 -7.15
CA PHE A 117 -12.89 -4.57 -8.09
C PHE A 117 -12.90 -5.31 -9.43
N GLU A 118 -12.41 -4.64 -10.48
CA GLU A 118 -12.24 -5.20 -11.81
C GLU A 118 -10.82 -5.00 -12.33
N GLY A 119 -10.49 -5.69 -13.41
CA GLY A 119 -9.21 -5.58 -14.10
C GLY A 119 -8.31 -6.79 -13.90
N SER A 120 -7.06 -6.63 -14.28
CA SER A 120 -6.01 -7.61 -14.08
C SER A 120 -4.79 -6.94 -13.48
N LEU A 121 -3.97 -7.71 -12.78
CA LEU A 121 -2.69 -7.19 -12.30
C LEU A 121 -1.88 -6.69 -13.50
N ALA A 122 -1.88 -5.37 -13.68
CA ALA A 122 -1.18 -4.76 -14.79
C ALA A 122 0.31 -4.82 -14.51
N MET A 123 1.03 -5.49 -15.40
CA MET A 123 2.49 -5.37 -15.54
C MET A 123 2.83 -3.99 -16.12
N ARG A 124 2.24 -2.92 -15.58
CA ARG A 124 2.69 -1.57 -15.94
C ARG A 124 4.03 -1.33 -15.28
N PRO A 125 5.01 -0.78 -15.99
CA PRO A 125 6.21 -0.26 -15.36
C PRO A 125 5.77 0.79 -14.35
N ASN A 126 5.70 0.42 -13.09
CA ASN A 126 5.52 1.34 -12.00
C ASN A 126 6.88 1.43 -11.31
N LEU A 127 7.47 2.61 -11.30
CA LEU A 127 8.79 2.82 -10.71
C LEU A 127 8.79 2.67 -9.19
N GLU A 128 7.62 2.60 -8.58
CA GLU A 128 7.44 2.41 -7.15
C GLU A 128 7.27 0.95 -6.77
N ILE A 129 6.51 0.17 -7.55
CA ILE A 129 6.17 -1.22 -7.23
C ILE A 129 7.07 -2.19 -7.97
N MET A 130 7.83 -2.98 -7.20
CA MET A 130 8.71 -4.04 -7.70
C MET A 130 7.96 -5.32 -8.04
N ALA A 131 7.02 -5.72 -7.18
CA ALA A 131 6.27 -6.95 -7.33
C ALA A 131 4.83 -6.83 -6.80
N ARG A 132 3.95 -7.64 -7.35
CA ARG A 132 2.56 -7.82 -6.95
C ARG A 132 2.25 -9.30 -6.95
N SER A 133 1.60 -9.81 -5.92
CA SER A 133 1.20 -11.22 -5.88
C SER A 133 -0.01 -11.45 -4.99
N TRP A 134 -0.82 -12.42 -5.39
CA TRP A 134 -1.89 -12.95 -4.57
C TRP A 134 -1.35 -14.01 -3.64
N PHE A 135 -1.70 -13.93 -2.36
CA PHE A 135 -1.33 -14.92 -1.33
C PHE A 135 -2.58 -15.45 -0.66
N ASP A 136 -2.60 -16.75 -0.36
CA ASP A 136 -3.66 -17.34 0.45
C ASP A 136 -3.64 -16.72 1.86
N LEU A 137 -4.82 -16.41 2.38
CA LEU A 137 -4.99 -15.82 3.71
C LEU A 137 -4.44 -16.71 4.84
N ASP A 138 -4.35 -18.01 4.61
CA ASP A 138 -3.80 -18.96 5.57
C ASP A 138 -2.31 -19.28 5.34
N SER A 139 -1.73 -18.78 4.23
CA SER A 139 -0.32 -18.97 3.88
C SER A 139 0.33 -17.65 3.42
N LEU A 140 0.38 -16.69 4.34
CA LEU A 140 1.00 -15.38 4.09
C LEU A 140 2.52 -15.49 4.06
N PRO A 141 3.22 -14.67 3.26
CA PRO A 141 4.68 -14.71 3.17
C PRO A 141 5.33 -14.27 4.50
N ASP A 142 6.49 -14.87 4.80
CA ASP A 142 7.25 -14.54 6.01
C ASP A 142 7.72 -13.07 6.02
N GLU A 143 8.02 -12.53 4.85
CA GLU A 143 8.47 -11.16 4.65
C GLU A 143 7.32 -10.13 4.70
N LEU A 144 6.11 -10.54 5.06
CA LEU A 144 5.00 -9.61 5.25
C LEU A 144 5.27 -8.68 6.44
N SER A 145 5.16 -7.39 6.20
CA SER A 145 5.30 -6.34 7.23
C SER A 145 4.43 -6.67 8.46
N PRO A 146 4.99 -6.63 9.68
CA PRO A 146 4.27 -7.04 10.90
C PRO A 146 2.97 -6.26 11.13
N GLY A 147 2.94 -4.96 10.82
CA GLY A 147 1.73 -4.14 10.91
C GLY A 147 0.65 -4.64 9.95
N ASN A 148 1.00 -4.90 8.69
CA ASN A 148 0.04 -5.40 7.70
C ASN A 148 -0.44 -6.83 8.04
N LYS A 149 0.44 -7.69 8.57
CA LYS A 149 0.07 -9.03 9.05
C LYS A 149 -1.02 -8.97 10.12
N ARG A 150 -0.88 -8.05 11.10
CA ARG A 150 -1.91 -7.84 12.13
C ARG A 150 -3.24 -7.37 11.52
N ARG A 151 -3.23 -6.49 10.50
CA ARG A 151 -4.48 -5.98 9.87
C ARG A 151 -5.19 -7.06 9.06
N ILE A 152 -4.43 -7.92 8.37
CA ILE A 152 -5.00 -9.09 7.70
C ILE A 152 -5.59 -10.06 8.74
N GLN A 153 -4.93 -10.27 9.88
CA GLN A 153 -5.49 -11.07 10.94
C GLN A 153 -6.78 -10.44 11.52
N SER A 154 -6.78 -9.12 11.77
CA SER A 154 -8.00 -8.40 12.18
C SER A 154 -9.15 -8.58 11.19
N TYR A 155 -8.84 -8.57 9.87
CA TYR A 155 -9.84 -8.87 8.84
C TYR A 155 -10.43 -10.29 9.01
N LYS A 156 -9.57 -11.30 9.18
CA LYS A 156 -9.97 -12.71 9.36
C LYS A 156 -10.80 -12.90 10.62
N ASP A 157 -10.45 -12.19 11.70
CA ASP A 157 -11.15 -12.26 13.00
C ASP A 157 -12.46 -11.46 13.02
N GLY A 158 -12.82 -10.81 11.91
CA GLY A 158 -14.05 -10.03 11.82
C GLY A 158 -14.00 -8.69 12.55
N VAL A 159 -12.83 -8.20 12.93
CA VAL A 159 -12.64 -6.86 13.56
C VAL A 159 -13.01 -5.76 12.56
N ARG A 160 -13.78 -4.78 13.02
CA ARG A 160 -14.23 -3.63 12.22
C ARG A 160 -14.20 -2.35 13.04
N ASN A 161 -13.88 -1.24 12.38
CA ASN A 161 -13.87 0.12 12.95
C ASN A 161 -13.02 0.23 14.23
N GLU A 162 -11.90 -0.47 14.28
CA GLU A 162 -10.96 -0.43 15.41
C GLU A 162 -10.22 0.90 15.46
N ILE A 163 -9.97 1.42 16.67
CA ILE A 163 -9.07 2.55 16.90
C ILE A 163 -7.94 2.06 17.79
N ALA A 164 -6.74 1.97 17.25
CA ALA A 164 -5.58 1.40 17.96
C ALA A 164 -4.27 2.03 17.52
N LYS A 165 -3.16 1.51 18.07
CA LYS A 165 -1.80 1.79 17.56
C LYS A 165 -1.47 0.82 16.42
N TRP A 166 -0.66 1.32 15.47
CA TRP A 166 -0.19 0.53 14.34
C TRP A 166 0.68 -0.65 14.72
#